data_18f9cad81d45ff7367f0024f22d42f80
#
_entry.id   18f9cad81d45ff7367f0024f22d42f80
#
_cell.length_a   1.000
_cell.length_b   1.000
_cell.length_c   1.000
_cell.angle_alpha   90.00
_cell.angle_beta   90.00
_cell.angle_gamma   90.00
#
_symmetry.space_group_name_H-M   'P 1'
#
loop_
_entity.id
_entity.type
_entity.pdbx_description
1 polymer ?
#
loop_
_entity_poly.entity_id
_entity_poly.type
_entity_poly.pdbx_seq_one_letter_code
_entity_poly.pdbx_strand_id
1 'polypeptide(L)'
;MYIDNELVIRPIEEKDLEKLWELTYKEESPEWKKWDAPYFEHKAISYEKYLANKDNIINQDDYWIIEVDGNIIGKVSYYWEHKPSHWLEMGIGIYDSHYWSGGFGTRAFTLWIDHLFNTLPLVRVGFTTWSGNHRMVKVGEKLGMTLEARLRKCRYYNGKYYDSIRMGLLREEWEATKFIMKM
;
A
#
# COMPACT_ATOMS: atom_id res chain seq x y z
N MET A 1 -6.84 14.67 -2.56
CA MET A 1 -6.47 14.17 -3.90
C MET A 1 -5.09 14.67 -4.26
N TYR A 2 -4.22 13.79 -4.74
CA TYR A 2 -2.86 14.10 -5.21
C TYR A 2 -2.68 13.54 -6.60
N ILE A 3 -1.95 14.27 -7.46
CA ILE A 3 -1.82 13.99 -8.90
C ILE A 3 -0.33 14.01 -9.27
N ASP A 4 0.09 13.00 -10.01
CA ASP A 4 1.39 12.92 -10.66
C ASP A 4 1.18 12.44 -12.11
N ASN A 5 1.07 13.40 -13.04
CA ASN A 5 0.69 13.19 -14.43
C ASN A 5 -0.61 12.37 -14.55
N GLU A 6 -0.57 11.17 -15.16
CA GLU A 6 -1.70 10.25 -15.32
C GLU A 6 -2.12 9.52 -14.03
N LEU A 7 -1.26 9.55 -13.00
CA LEU A 7 -1.50 8.85 -11.73
C LEU A 7 -2.17 9.77 -10.71
N VAL A 8 -3.24 9.27 -10.10
CA VAL A 8 -4.00 9.97 -9.05
C VAL A 8 -4.16 9.05 -7.85
N ILE A 9 -4.00 9.61 -6.63
CA ILE A 9 -4.50 8.99 -5.41
C ILE A 9 -5.59 9.87 -4.79
N ARG A 10 -6.70 9.26 -4.40
CA ARG A 10 -7.84 9.97 -3.83
C ARG A 10 -8.69 9.08 -2.91
N PRO A 11 -9.51 9.68 -2.01
CA PRO A 11 -10.52 8.93 -1.25
C PRO A 11 -11.41 8.08 -2.16
N ILE A 12 -11.91 6.98 -1.61
CA ILE A 12 -12.85 6.08 -2.28
C ILE A 12 -14.24 6.72 -2.29
N GLU A 13 -14.88 6.75 -3.45
CA GLU A 13 -16.25 7.18 -3.65
C GLU A 13 -17.18 5.98 -3.92
N GLU A 14 -18.49 6.15 -3.80
CA GLU A 14 -19.47 5.06 -3.99
C GLU A 14 -19.35 4.42 -5.38
N LYS A 15 -19.09 5.22 -6.43
CA LYS A 15 -18.90 4.74 -7.81
C LYS A 15 -17.72 3.78 -8.00
N ASP A 16 -16.76 3.78 -7.06
CA ASP A 16 -15.53 2.99 -7.15
C ASP A 16 -15.70 1.56 -6.60
N LEU A 17 -16.77 1.33 -5.82
CA LEU A 17 -16.95 0.11 -5.05
C LEU A 17 -17.00 -1.16 -5.89
N GLU A 18 -17.70 -1.13 -7.04
CA GLU A 18 -17.82 -2.29 -7.92
C GLU A 18 -16.45 -2.67 -8.48
N LYS A 19 -15.70 -1.69 -8.99
CA LYS A 19 -14.36 -1.93 -9.54
C LYS A 19 -13.37 -2.41 -8.48
N LEU A 20 -13.41 -1.83 -7.28
CA LEU A 20 -12.59 -2.29 -6.17
C LEU A 20 -12.93 -3.72 -5.75
N TRP A 21 -14.21 -4.06 -5.65
CA TRP A 21 -14.62 -5.44 -5.37
C TRP A 21 -14.14 -6.39 -6.45
N GLU A 22 -14.29 -6.04 -7.73
CA GLU A 22 -13.78 -6.87 -8.84
C GLU A 22 -12.29 -7.18 -8.70
N LEU A 23 -11.50 -6.15 -8.40
CA LEU A 23 -10.05 -6.27 -8.28
C LEU A 23 -9.60 -7.03 -7.03
N THR A 24 -10.39 -6.99 -5.95
CA THR A 24 -9.94 -7.48 -4.64
C THR A 24 -10.62 -8.75 -4.17
N TYR A 25 -11.94 -8.89 -4.37
CA TYR A 25 -12.73 -9.94 -3.71
C TYR A 25 -13.60 -10.79 -4.63
N LYS A 26 -13.64 -10.50 -5.93
CA LYS A 26 -14.43 -11.28 -6.90
C LYS A 26 -13.89 -12.69 -7.08
N GLU A 27 -12.58 -12.87 -7.02
CA GLU A 27 -11.90 -14.14 -7.27
C GLU A 27 -11.35 -14.75 -5.97
N GLU A 28 -11.40 -16.10 -5.86
CA GLU A 28 -10.81 -16.85 -4.74
C GLU A 28 -9.28 -16.79 -4.74
N SER A 29 -8.66 -16.71 -5.91
CA SER A 29 -7.20 -16.73 -6.06
C SER A 29 -6.72 -15.62 -7.00
N PRO A 30 -6.91 -14.35 -6.63
CA PRO A 30 -6.49 -13.24 -7.50
C PRO A 30 -4.97 -13.19 -7.62
N GLU A 31 -4.48 -12.80 -8.79
CA GLU A 31 -3.05 -12.84 -9.12
C GLU A 31 -2.18 -12.01 -8.16
N TRP A 32 -2.69 -10.88 -7.69
CA TRP A 32 -1.97 -10.01 -6.76
C TRP A 32 -1.69 -10.67 -5.40
N LYS A 33 -2.50 -11.65 -4.99
CA LYS A 33 -2.38 -12.32 -3.68
C LYS A 33 -1.05 -13.05 -3.50
N LYS A 34 -0.40 -13.46 -4.59
CA LYS A 34 0.93 -14.07 -4.53
C LYS A 34 2.02 -13.15 -3.98
N TRP A 35 1.81 -11.83 -3.98
CA TRP A 35 2.72 -10.82 -3.44
C TRP A 35 2.31 -10.33 -2.05
N ASP A 36 1.01 -10.27 -1.79
CA ASP A 36 0.44 -9.75 -0.55
C ASP A 36 0.13 -10.88 0.43
N ALA A 37 1.12 -11.17 1.28
CA ALA A 37 1.01 -12.14 2.37
C ALA A 37 0.27 -13.43 1.96
N PRO A 38 0.77 -14.20 0.97
CA PRO A 38 0.05 -15.35 0.42
C PRO A 38 -0.11 -16.51 1.41
N TYR A 39 0.55 -16.44 2.55
CA TYR A 39 0.41 -17.37 3.68
C TYR A 39 -0.83 -17.10 4.55
N PHE A 40 -1.56 -16.01 4.31
CA PHE A 40 -2.89 -15.80 4.87
C PHE A 40 -3.96 -16.15 3.84
N GLU A 41 -5.02 -16.80 4.31
CA GLU A 41 -6.15 -17.17 3.47
C GLU A 41 -6.81 -15.93 2.86
N HIS A 42 -7.17 -16.03 1.59
CA HIS A 42 -8.02 -15.07 0.88
C HIS A 42 -9.33 -15.78 0.54
N LYS A 43 -10.45 -15.08 0.67
CA LYS A 43 -11.78 -15.57 0.29
C LYS A 43 -12.49 -14.57 -0.59
N ALA A 44 -13.03 -15.05 -1.68
CA ALA A 44 -13.99 -14.29 -2.45
C ALA A 44 -15.24 -14.01 -1.63
N ILE A 45 -15.85 -12.87 -1.84
CA ILE A 45 -17.15 -12.51 -1.28
C ILE A 45 -18.06 -11.95 -2.37
N SER A 46 -19.38 -12.13 -2.21
CA SER A 46 -20.33 -11.53 -3.14
C SER A 46 -20.30 -9.99 -3.07
N TYR A 47 -20.67 -9.34 -4.16
CA TYR A 47 -20.75 -7.88 -4.20
C TYR A 47 -21.71 -7.31 -3.15
N GLU A 48 -22.85 -7.98 -2.91
CA GLU A 48 -23.79 -7.61 -1.87
C GLU A 48 -23.15 -7.59 -0.47
N LYS A 49 -22.36 -8.63 -0.16
CA LYS A 49 -21.64 -8.70 1.11
C LYS A 49 -20.55 -7.62 1.22
N TYR A 50 -19.90 -7.28 0.10
CA TYR A 50 -18.96 -6.19 0.06
C TYR A 50 -19.63 -4.84 0.30
N LEU A 51 -20.78 -4.58 -0.36
CA LEU A 51 -21.59 -3.37 -0.18
C LEU A 51 -22.14 -3.19 1.22
N ALA A 52 -22.45 -4.27 1.93
CA ALA A 52 -22.91 -4.21 3.31
C ALA A 52 -21.91 -3.50 4.25
N ASN A 53 -20.63 -3.38 3.84
CA ASN A 53 -19.58 -2.69 4.58
C ASN A 53 -19.19 -1.33 3.98
N LYS A 54 -19.97 -0.78 3.05
CA LYS A 54 -19.61 0.42 2.28
C LYS A 54 -19.29 1.66 3.12
N ASP A 55 -19.99 1.84 4.24
CA ASP A 55 -19.80 3.00 5.12
C ASP A 55 -18.41 3.01 5.79
N ASN A 56 -17.77 1.84 5.90
CA ASN A 56 -16.40 1.70 6.37
C ASN A 56 -15.36 1.75 5.23
N ILE A 57 -15.81 1.97 4.00
CA ILE A 57 -14.95 1.99 2.81
C ILE A 57 -14.92 3.38 2.20
N ILE A 58 -16.07 4.04 2.09
CA ILE A 58 -16.22 5.33 1.40
C ILE A 58 -15.65 6.46 2.26
N ASN A 59 -14.88 7.35 1.65
CA ASN A 59 -14.34 8.57 2.25
C ASN A 59 -13.57 8.36 3.56
N GLN A 60 -12.93 7.21 3.73
CA GLN A 60 -12.05 6.97 4.86
C GLN A 60 -10.69 7.64 4.65
N ASP A 61 -10.06 8.08 5.74
CA ASP A 61 -8.74 8.73 5.69
C ASP A 61 -7.60 7.70 5.60
N ASP A 62 -7.86 6.47 6.03
CA ASP A 62 -6.85 5.42 6.21
C ASP A 62 -6.60 4.57 4.96
N TYR A 63 -7.38 4.74 3.89
CA TYR A 63 -7.10 4.12 2.58
C TYR A 63 -7.75 4.86 1.41
N TRP A 64 -6.99 5.00 0.35
CA TRP A 64 -7.37 5.69 -0.88
C TRP A 64 -7.11 4.82 -2.09
N ILE A 65 -7.84 5.04 -3.19
CA ILE A 65 -7.57 4.38 -4.46
C ILE A 65 -6.36 4.98 -5.18
N ILE A 66 -5.79 4.15 -6.05
CA ILE A 66 -4.80 4.54 -7.05
C ILE A 66 -5.47 4.42 -8.41
N GLU A 67 -5.48 5.52 -9.17
CA GLU A 67 -5.94 5.58 -10.54
C GLU A 67 -4.80 5.89 -11.50
N VAL A 68 -4.86 5.34 -12.71
CA VAL A 68 -4.01 5.70 -13.85
C VAL A 68 -4.91 5.86 -15.06
N ASP A 69 -4.89 7.05 -15.70
CA ASP A 69 -5.79 7.40 -16.80
C ASP A 69 -7.27 7.11 -16.51
N GLY A 70 -7.71 7.40 -15.28
CA GLY A 70 -9.09 7.15 -14.83
C GLY A 70 -9.44 5.69 -14.53
N ASN A 71 -8.49 4.76 -14.64
CA ASN A 71 -8.69 3.36 -14.28
C ASN A 71 -8.17 3.08 -12.88
N ILE A 72 -9.01 2.52 -12.02
CA ILE A 72 -8.60 2.07 -10.68
C ILE A 72 -7.71 0.86 -10.84
N ILE A 73 -6.48 0.95 -10.33
CA ILE A 73 -5.47 -0.12 -10.42
C ILE A 73 -5.08 -0.71 -9.07
N GLY A 74 -5.40 -0.02 -7.97
CA GLY A 74 -4.97 -0.42 -6.65
C GLY A 74 -5.43 0.51 -5.54
N LYS A 75 -4.83 0.35 -4.39
CA LYS A 75 -5.04 1.25 -3.24
C LYS A 75 -3.77 1.47 -2.44
N VAL A 76 -3.72 2.59 -1.72
CA VAL A 76 -2.80 2.87 -0.61
C VAL A 76 -3.57 2.87 0.69
N SER A 77 -2.90 2.54 1.80
CA SER A 77 -3.53 2.49 3.11
C SER A 77 -2.53 2.78 4.23
N TYR A 78 -3.05 3.02 5.43
CA TYR A 78 -2.27 2.94 6.65
C TYR A 78 -3.10 2.31 7.78
N TYR A 79 -2.41 1.86 8.82
CA TYR A 79 -3.01 1.46 10.09
C TYR A 79 -2.10 1.88 11.24
N TRP A 80 -2.71 2.19 12.38
CA TRP A 80 -1.95 2.58 13.56
C TRP A 80 -1.35 1.36 14.25
N GLU A 81 -0.04 1.37 14.41
CA GLU A 81 0.64 0.45 15.32
C GLU A 81 0.49 0.95 16.77
N HIS A 82 0.69 2.27 16.98
CA HIS A 82 0.47 2.90 18.27
C HIS A 82 0.13 4.39 18.09
N LYS A 83 -1.16 4.72 18.13
CA LYS A 83 -1.66 6.07 17.84
C LYS A 83 -1.11 7.15 18.81
N PRO A 84 -0.99 6.90 20.14
CA PRO A 84 -0.40 7.88 21.07
C PRO A 84 1.07 8.24 20.76
N SER A 85 1.83 7.35 20.13
CA SER A 85 3.20 7.62 19.68
C SER A 85 3.27 8.15 18.25
N HIS A 86 2.14 8.43 17.62
CA HIS A 86 2.05 8.80 16.21
C HIS A 86 2.78 7.82 15.28
N TRP A 87 2.68 6.51 15.59
CA TRP A 87 3.31 5.44 14.83
C TRP A 87 2.27 4.66 14.04
N LEU A 88 2.43 4.69 12.72
CA LEU A 88 1.62 3.93 11.77
C LEU A 88 2.50 3.16 10.79
N GLU A 89 1.91 2.12 10.21
CA GLU A 89 2.47 1.39 9.08
C GLU A 89 1.59 1.60 7.85
N MET A 90 2.23 1.69 6.70
CA MET A 90 1.58 1.92 5.41
C MET A 90 1.42 0.61 4.63
N GLY A 91 0.45 0.58 3.75
CA GLY A 91 0.24 -0.48 2.78
C GLY A 91 0.02 0.05 1.37
N ILE A 92 0.37 -0.75 0.39
CA ILE A 92 0.06 -0.49 -1.02
C ILE A 92 -0.23 -1.80 -1.74
N GLY A 93 -1.27 -1.83 -2.57
CA GLY A 93 -1.56 -2.93 -3.47
C GLY A 93 -1.85 -2.40 -4.88
N ILE A 94 -1.10 -2.88 -5.88
CA ILE A 94 -1.47 -2.76 -7.30
C ILE A 94 -2.11 -4.08 -7.68
N TYR A 95 -3.44 -4.08 -7.86
CA TYR A 95 -4.24 -5.28 -8.06
C TYR A 95 -4.27 -5.72 -9.52
N ASP A 96 -4.23 -4.76 -10.45
CA ASP A 96 -4.17 -5.04 -11.88
C ASP A 96 -2.72 -5.28 -12.33
N SER A 97 -2.43 -6.50 -12.78
CA SER A 97 -1.09 -6.93 -13.16
C SER A 97 -0.52 -6.21 -14.40
N HIS A 98 -1.38 -5.63 -15.25
CA HIS A 98 -0.94 -4.84 -16.41
C HIS A 98 -0.15 -3.59 -16.02
N TYR A 99 -0.35 -3.08 -14.80
CA TYR A 99 0.36 -1.91 -14.27
C TYR A 99 1.58 -2.26 -13.43
N TRP A 100 1.94 -3.54 -13.33
CA TRP A 100 3.13 -3.94 -12.62
C TRP A 100 4.41 -3.57 -13.37
N SER A 101 5.45 -3.26 -12.61
CA SER A 101 6.78 -2.87 -13.13
C SER A 101 6.83 -1.56 -13.91
N GLY A 102 5.72 -0.82 -14.05
CA GLY A 102 5.65 0.50 -14.66
C GLY A 102 6.05 1.67 -13.74
N GLY A 103 6.47 1.39 -12.49
CA GLY A 103 6.83 2.43 -11.54
C GLY A 103 5.66 3.05 -10.77
N PHE A 104 4.41 2.73 -11.12
CA PHE A 104 3.20 3.29 -10.51
C PHE A 104 3.15 3.08 -8.99
N GLY A 105 3.56 1.90 -8.49
CA GLY A 105 3.60 1.64 -7.05
C GLY A 105 4.54 2.58 -6.29
N THR A 106 5.73 2.86 -6.83
CA THR A 106 6.67 3.81 -6.21
C THR A 106 6.09 5.22 -6.22
N ARG A 107 5.55 5.67 -7.35
CA ARG A 107 4.97 7.01 -7.51
C ARG A 107 3.76 7.20 -6.58
N ALA A 108 2.82 6.24 -6.55
CA ALA A 108 1.67 6.29 -5.66
C ALA A 108 2.07 6.33 -4.19
N PHE A 109 3.08 5.55 -3.80
CA PHE A 109 3.57 5.51 -2.43
C PHE A 109 4.31 6.80 -2.05
N THR A 110 5.01 7.45 -2.99
CA THR A 110 5.56 8.80 -2.83
C THR A 110 4.48 9.81 -2.46
N LEU A 111 3.39 9.86 -3.23
CA LEU A 111 2.27 10.77 -2.98
C LEU A 111 1.60 10.46 -1.64
N TRP A 112 1.51 9.17 -1.27
CA TRP A 112 0.92 8.75 0.00
C TRP A 112 1.77 9.15 1.20
N ILE A 113 3.08 8.98 1.15
CA ILE A 113 4.02 9.45 2.18
C ILE A 113 3.90 10.98 2.35
N ASP A 114 3.85 11.72 1.26
CA ASP A 114 3.65 13.17 1.29
C ASP A 114 2.33 13.56 1.95
N HIS A 115 1.24 12.88 1.58
CA HIS A 115 -0.06 13.09 2.21
C HIS A 115 0.02 12.88 3.73
N LEU A 116 0.54 11.76 4.16
CA LEU A 116 0.60 11.39 5.57
C LEU A 116 1.46 12.36 6.38
N PHE A 117 2.65 12.72 5.92
CA PHE A 117 3.49 13.69 6.60
C PHE A 117 2.92 15.11 6.61
N ASN A 118 2.14 15.50 5.61
CA ASN A 118 1.52 16.83 5.55
C ASN A 118 0.25 16.94 6.40
N THR A 119 -0.46 15.83 6.64
CA THR A 119 -1.77 15.84 7.31
C THR A 119 -1.74 15.33 8.74
N LEU A 120 -0.74 14.51 9.09
CA LEU A 120 -0.60 13.89 10.40
C LEU A 120 0.71 14.30 11.08
N PRO A 121 0.73 14.44 12.42
CA PRO A 121 1.93 14.84 13.17
C PRO A 121 2.91 13.66 13.33
N LEU A 122 3.22 12.98 12.24
CA LEU A 122 4.10 11.81 12.22
C LEU A 122 5.56 12.23 12.24
N VAL A 123 6.38 11.51 12.98
CA VAL A 123 7.85 11.61 12.93
C VAL A 123 8.46 10.53 12.05
N ARG A 124 7.68 9.48 11.74
CA ARG A 124 8.07 8.34 10.91
C ARG A 124 6.88 7.73 10.20
N VAL A 125 7.15 7.03 9.10
CA VAL A 125 6.26 6.07 8.46
C VAL A 125 7.04 4.77 8.22
N GLY A 126 6.34 3.66 8.05
CA GLY A 126 6.97 2.39 7.75
C GLY A 126 6.02 1.45 7.03
N PHE A 127 6.52 0.28 6.67
CA PHE A 127 5.69 -0.83 6.22
C PHE A 127 6.31 -2.17 6.61
N THR A 128 5.45 -3.17 6.72
CA THR A 128 5.86 -4.55 6.88
C THR A 128 5.53 -5.35 5.62
N THR A 129 6.48 -6.14 5.15
CA THR A 129 6.31 -7.10 4.05
C THR A 129 7.03 -8.40 4.36
N TRP A 130 7.09 -9.31 3.41
CA TRP A 130 7.80 -10.58 3.55
C TRP A 130 8.90 -10.69 2.48
N SER A 131 9.93 -11.49 2.73
CA SER A 131 11.09 -11.59 1.85
C SER A 131 10.79 -12.18 0.45
N GLY A 132 9.60 -12.78 0.27
CA GLY A 132 9.11 -13.18 -1.05
C GLY A 132 8.57 -12.03 -1.89
N ASN A 133 8.18 -10.91 -1.27
CA ASN A 133 7.74 -9.71 -1.98
C ASN A 133 8.93 -8.78 -2.26
N HIS A 134 9.84 -9.24 -3.11
CA HIS A 134 11.02 -8.44 -3.51
C HIS A 134 10.64 -7.13 -4.21
N ARG A 135 9.44 -7.04 -4.79
CA ARG A 135 8.94 -5.81 -5.42
C ARG A 135 8.71 -4.71 -4.38
N MET A 136 8.05 -5.05 -3.26
CA MET A 136 7.79 -4.10 -2.19
C MET A 136 9.10 -3.66 -1.50
N VAL A 137 10.03 -4.57 -1.29
CA VAL A 137 11.37 -4.24 -0.77
C VAL A 137 12.06 -3.22 -1.67
N LYS A 138 12.04 -3.44 -3.00
CA LYS A 138 12.61 -2.48 -3.98
C LYS A 138 11.91 -1.12 -3.98
N VAL A 139 10.60 -1.09 -3.73
CA VAL A 139 9.87 0.19 -3.57
C VAL A 139 10.42 0.94 -2.37
N GLY A 140 10.58 0.30 -1.22
CA GLY A 140 11.17 0.92 -0.03
C GLY A 140 12.59 1.44 -0.28
N GLU A 141 13.45 0.64 -0.90
CA GLU A 141 14.82 1.05 -1.27
C GLU A 141 14.84 2.29 -2.17
N LYS A 142 13.97 2.34 -3.20
CA LYS A 142 13.86 3.51 -4.10
C LYS A 142 13.38 4.78 -3.40
N LEU A 143 12.59 4.63 -2.34
CA LEU A 143 12.09 5.74 -1.53
C LEU A 143 13.06 6.16 -0.42
N GLY A 144 14.24 5.52 -0.34
CA GLY A 144 15.25 5.82 0.67
C GLY A 144 14.90 5.27 2.06
N MET A 145 13.99 4.30 2.14
CA MET A 145 13.63 3.68 3.43
C MET A 145 14.73 2.78 3.95
N THR A 146 14.92 2.78 5.24
CA THR A 146 15.89 1.93 5.93
C THR A 146 15.28 0.58 6.27
N LEU A 147 16.03 -0.51 6.07
CA LEU A 147 15.69 -1.83 6.61
C LEU A 147 15.88 -1.82 8.12
N GLU A 148 14.79 -1.78 8.89
CA GLU A 148 14.82 -1.68 10.35
C GLU A 148 14.76 -3.03 11.05
N ALA A 149 14.10 -4.04 10.45
CA ALA A 149 14.03 -5.37 11.01
C ALA A 149 13.89 -6.45 9.94
N ARG A 150 14.53 -7.58 10.21
CA ARG A 150 14.38 -8.82 9.44
C ARG A 150 14.21 -9.99 10.41
N LEU A 151 12.95 -10.39 10.60
CA LEU A 151 12.62 -11.55 11.43
C LEU A 151 12.70 -12.80 10.58
N ARG A 152 13.75 -13.58 10.81
CA ARG A 152 14.07 -14.73 9.97
C ARG A 152 13.10 -15.88 10.18
N LYS A 153 12.70 -16.55 9.06
CA LYS A 153 11.92 -17.80 9.02
C LYS A 153 10.60 -17.76 9.80
N CYS A 154 9.94 -16.62 9.86
CA CYS A 154 8.67 -16.45 10.58
C CYS A 154 7.43 -16.56 9.68
N ARG A 155 7.60 -16.83 8.39
CA ARG A 155 6.52 -17.07 7.42
C ARG A 155 6.79 -18.37 6.67
N TYR A 156 5.79 -19.24 6.58
CA TYR A 156 5.88 -20.51 5.83
C TYR A 156 4.90 -20.48 4.67
N TYR A 157 5.39 -20.74 3.47
CA TYR A 157 4.59 -20.74 2.25
C TYR A 157 5.22 -21.63 1.18
N ASN A 158 4.40 -22.49 0.53
CA ASN A 158 4.83 -23.40 -0.53
C ASN A 158 6.10 -24.20 -0.18
N GLY A 159 6.14 -24.79 1.01
CA GLY A 159 7.24 -25.65 1.44
C GLY A 159 8.53 -24.91 1.85
N LYS A 160 8.51 -23.57 1.93
CA LYS A 160 9.67 -22.75 2.28
C LYS A 160 9.39 -21.77 3.41
N TYR A 161 10.44 -21.45 4.17
CA TYR A 161 10.40 -20.37 5.16
C TYR A 161 10.89 -19.07 4.54
N TYR A 162 10.21 -18.00 4.89
CA TYR A 162 10.50 -16.63 4.51
C TYR A 162 10.60 -15.74 5.74
N ASP A 163 11.25 -14.60 5.57
CA ASP A 163 11.43 -13.61 6.63
C ASP A 163 10.32 -12.55 6.58
N SER A 164 10.00 -11.95 7.73
CA SER A 164 9.26 -10.69 7.78
C SER A 164 10.25 -9.54 7.70
N ILE A 165 9.95 -8.55 6.87
CA ILE A 165 10.79 -7.40 6.58
C ILE A 165 10.05 -6.14 7.05
N ARG A 166 10.71 -5.32 7.86
CA ARG A 166 10.21 -3.98 8.21
C ARG A 166 11.12 -2.92 7.65
N MET A 167 10.55 -1.95 6.95
CA MET A 167 11.26 -0.79 6.43
C MET A 167 10.61 0.49 6.98
N GLY A 168 11.43 1.46 7.30
CA GLY A 168 10.99 2.72 7.89
C GLY A 168 11.66 3.93 7.27
N LEU A 169 11.01 5.08 7.40
CA LEU A 169 11.48 6.37 6.93
C LEU A 169 11.13 7.45 7.95
N LEU A 170 12.11 8.21 8.38
CA LEU A 170 11.90 9.34 9.26
C LEU A 170 11.44 10.58 8.47
N ARG A 171 10.71 11.49 9.13
CA ARG A 171 10.28 12.75 8.49
C ARG A 171 11.46 13.55 7.95
N GLU A 172 12.50 13.72 8.75
CA GLU A 172 13.71 14.46 8.37
C GLU A 172 14.44 13.85 7.17
N GLU A 173 14.45 12.52 7.04
CA GLU A 173 15.01 11.83 5.89
C GLU A 173 14.20 12.11 4.62
N TRP A 174 12.86 12.09 4.74
CA TRP A 174 11.96 12.42 3.64
C TRP A 174 12.11 13.88 3.18
N GLU A 175 12.15 14.81 4.11
CA GLU A 175 12.33 16.23 3.82
C GLU A 175 13.68 16.52 3.14
N ALA A 176 14.75 15.86 3.59
CA ALA A 176 16.07 15.95 2.96
C ALA A 176 16.06 15.44 1.51
N THR A 177 15.37 14.31 1.24
CA THR A 177 15.22 13.77 -0.12
C THR A 177 14.50 14.72 -1.05
N LYS A 178 13.43 15.37 -0.58
CA LYS A 178 12.70 16.39 -1.36
C LYS A 178 13.55 17.62 -1.69
N PHE A 179 14.41 18.03 -0.78
CA PHE A 179 15.31 19.17 -1.01
C PHE A 179 16.28 18.87 -2.16
N ILE A 180 16.84 17.66 -2.21
CA ILE A 180 17.76 17.22 -3.26
C ILE A 180 17.06 17.14 -4.64
N MET A 181 15.81 16.67 -4.68
CA MET A 181 15.04 16.55 -5.94
C MET A 181 14.62 17.91 -6.55
N LYS A 182 14.66 18.98 -5.77
CA LYS A 182 14.31 20.35 -6.23
C LYS A 182 15.52 21.18 -6.69
N MET A 183 16.74 20.68 -6.50
CA MET A 183 17.98 21.28 -6.99
C MET A 183 18.37 20.74 -8.37
#